data_1f681ae86847211a7aa43014f8502b6c
#
_entry.id   1f681ae86847211a7aa43014f8502b6c
#
_cell.length_a   1.000
_cell.length_b   1.000
_cell.length_c   1.000
_cell.angle_alpha   90.00
_cell.angle_beta   90.00
_cell.angle_gamma   90.00
#
_symmetry.space_group_name_H-M   'P 1'
#
loop_
_entity.id
_entity.type
_entity.pdbx_description
1 polymer ?
#
loop_
_entity_poly.entity_id
_entity_poly.type
_entity_poly.pdbx_seq_one_letter_code
_entity_poly.pdbx_strand_id
1 'polypeptide(L)'
;KRKINLKMLNKLCLPGIAFILFFYFHAINTNGLDYRTSNLIKNSHTEKTWLMLKDNKGINCYNRITHGQEKFCNFNVKSQKNVFLVGDSLAGSFSYNLKNQLVKNNYNFTSIASGGCVYMPNFNIVNSKNNKVIKHCNSDYQKKIRDLLLSSPKSIIIFSGEYPIYIDGKFYNNSEGNFRREKYHLYFQSKDNKTTFEENFINSINELLDYGHKVILHYPFPQLGWDPKRSGREVNRLFKKDLWQKILTCWWRWRYWHSSWRC
;
A
#
# COMPACT_ATOMS: atom_id res chain seq x y z
N LYS A 1 -9.65 37.73 44.98
CA LYS A 1 -9.14 37.85 43.59
C LYS A 1 -7.64 38.02 43.68
N ARG A 2 -6.83 36.99 43.31
CA ARG A 2 -5.37 37.11 43.25
C ARG A 2 -4.98 38.05 42.11
N LYS A 3 -4.37 39.18 42.42
CA LYS A 3 -3.78 40.08 41.43
C LYS A 3 -2.55 39.38 40.84
N ILE A 4 -2.63 38.98 39.56
CA ILE A 4 -1.49 38.43 38.83
C ILE A 4 -0.48 39.57 38.63
N ASN A 5 0.75 39.37 39.11
CA ASN A 5 1.81 40.35 39.00
C ASN A 5 2.29 40.38 37.53
N LEU A 6 1.93 41.43 36.80
CA LEU A 6 2.21 41.59 35.37
C LEU A 6 3.72 41.49 35.06
N LYS A 7 4.57 41.98 35.99
CA LYS A 7 6.03 41.90 35.85
C LYS A 7 6.55 40.45 35.91
N MET A 8 5.91 39.59 36.70
CA MET A 8 6.27 38.17 36.79
C MET A 8 5.77 37.41 35.57
N LEU A 9 4.59 37.76 35.06
CA LEU A 9 4.02 37.18 33.83
C LEU A 9 4.91 37.47 32.62
N ASN A 10 5.36 38.72 32.46
CA ASN A 10 6.26 39.12 31.36
C ASN A 10 7.63 38.43 31.44
N LYS A 11 8.17 38.23 32.64
CA LYS A 11 9.46 37.50 32.79
C LYS A 11 9.41 36.04 32.43
N LEU A 12 8.25 35.39 32.54
CA LEU A 12 8.06 33.95 32.20
C LEU A 12 7.53 33.77 30.77
N CYS A 13 6.61 34.62 30.33
CA CYS A 13 5.98 34.46 29.02
C CYS A 13 6.85 34.94 27.86
N LEU A 14 7.61 36.00 28.01
CA LEU A 14 8.49 36.51 26.94
C LEU A 14 9.57 35.53 26.50
N PRO A 15 10.34 34.86 27.41
CA PRO A 15 11.27 33.83 27.00
C PRO A 15 10.59 32.63 26.36
N GLY A 16 9.41 32.21 26.84
CA GLY A 16 8.62 31.13 26.25
C GLY A 16 8.16 31.44 24.84
N ILE A 17 7.66 32.65 24.61
CA ILE A 17 7.25 33.10 23.26
C ILE A 17 8.47 33.18 22.34
N ALA A 18 9.59 33.72 22.82
CA ALA A 18 10.83 33.79 22.04
C ALA A 18 11.34 32.41 21.66
N PHE A 19 11.28 31.44 22.58
CA PHE A 19 11.66 30.04 22.32
C PHE A 19 10.76 29.38 21.26
N ILE A 20 9.44 29.57 21.38
CA ILE A 20 8.48 29.04 20.38
C ILE A 20 8.73 29.65 19.01
N LEU A 21 8.95 30.96 18.94
CA LEU A 21 9.23 31.64 17.68
C LEU A 21 10.57 31.17 17.08
N PHE A 22 11.61 31.03 17.89
CA PHE A 22 12.90 30.52 17.45
C PHE A 22 12.75 29.11 16.87
N PHE A 23 12.04 28.22 17.58
CA PHE A 23 11.82 26.85 17.11
C PHE A 23 10.97 26.81 15.84
N TYR A 24 9.98 27.67 15.73
CA TYR A 24 9.15 27.85 14.56
C TYR A 24 9.96 28.30 13.33
N PHE A 25 10.77 29.36 13.48
CA PHE A 25 11.65 29.82 12.41
C PHE A 25 12.70 28.77 12.03
N HIS A 26 13.24 28.07 13.01
CA HIS A 26 14.19 27.01 12.75
C HIS A 26 13.53 25.86 11.99
N ALA A 27 12.34 25.42 12.36
CA ALA A 27 11.59 24.38 11.66
C ALA A 27 11.24 24.77 10.20
N ILE A 28 10.88 26.05 9.97
CA ILE A 28 10.61 26.54 8.62
C ILE A 28 11.88 26.56 7.77
N ASN A 29 12.97 27.08 8.29
CA ASN A 29 14.24 27.18 7.55
C ASN A 29 14.86 25.81 7.27
N THR A 30 14.57 24.80 8.09
CA THR A 30 15.05 23.44 7.94
C THR A 30 14.01 22.50 7.29
N ASN A 31 12.97 23.04 6.64
CA ASN A 31 11.90 22.26 6.01
C ASN A 31 11.28 21.18 6.92
N GLY A 32 11.00 21.52 8.19
CA GLY A 32 10.41 20.60 9.16
C GLY A 32 11.43 19.74 9.90
N LEU A 33 12.65 20.23 10.10
CA LEU A 33 13.74 19.52 10.75
C LEU A 33 14.23 18.30 9.94
N ASP A 34 14.41 18.49 8.65
CA ASP A 34 14.87 17.47 7.69
C ASP A 34 16.14 16.74 8.13
N TYR A 35 17.00 17.38 8.92
CA TYR A 35 18.19 16.74 9.47
C TYR A 35 17.89 15.53 10.39
N ARG A 36 16.70 15.49 11.04
CA ARG A 36 16.27 14.34 11.87
C ARG A 36 15.88 13.13 11.04
N THR A 37 15.37 13.38 9.83
CA THR A 37 14.84 12.33 8.94
C THR A 37 15.73 12.11 7.72
N SER A 38 16.66 13.03 7.43
CA SER A 38 17.46 12.99 6.21
C SER A 38 18.26 11.71 6.04
N ASN A 39 18.80 11.14 7.11
CA ASN A 39 19.51 9.86 7.03
C ASN A 39 18.57 8.65 6.86
N LEU A 40 17.38 8.69 7.47
CA LEU A 40 16.36 7.67 7.29
C LEU A 40 15.75 7.76 5.89
N ILE A 41 15.47 8.98 5.41
CA ILE A 41 14.89 9.22 4.09
C ILE A 41 15.93 8.98 2.99
N LYS A 42 17.17 9.45 3.13
CA LYS A 42 18.25 9.14 2.18
C LYS A 42 18.51 7.65 2.06
N ASN A 43 18.47 6.93 3.16
CA ASN A 43 18.64 5.47 3.15
C ASN A 43 17.40 4.73 2.61
N SER A 44 16.21 5.31 2.69
CA SER A 44 14.98 4.75 2.14
C SER A 44 14.76 5.13 0.66
N HIS A 45 15.32 6.25 0.22
CA HIS A 45 15.27 6.73 -1.18
C HIS A 45 16.48 6.34 -2.02
N THR A 46 17.36 5.48 -1.53
CA THR A 46 18.33 4.86 -2.43
C THR A 46 17.53 4.14 -3.51
N GLU A 47 17.84 4.44 -4.77
CA GLU A 47 17.19 4.04 -6.03
C GLU A 47 16.90 2.53 -6.20
N LYS A 48 17.15 1.72 -5.19
CA LYS A 48 17.02 0.26 -5.18
C LYS A 48 15.72 -0.26 -4.56
N THR A 49 14.76 0.58 -4.25
CA THR A 49 13.55 0.17 -3.50
C THR A 49 12.58 -0.73 -4.27
N TRP A 50 12.71 -0.82 -5.59
CA TRP A 50 11.94 -1.75 -6.42
C TRP A 50 12.85 -2.66 -7.24
N LEU A 51 13.46 -3.63 -6.56
CA LEU A 51 14.15 -4.69 -7.27
C LEU A 51 13.10 -5.63 -7.86
N MET A 52 12.83 -5.44 -9.14
CA MET A 52 11.96 -6.34 -9.89
C MET A 52 12.60 -7.72 -9.99
N LEU A 53 11.84 -8.75 -9.62
CA LEU A 53 12.28 -10.12 -9.81
C LEU A 53 12.44 -10.41 -11.30
N LYS A 54 13.62 -10.87 -11.70
CA LYS A 54 13.93 -11.31 -13.06
C LYS A 54 14.28 -12.77 -13.07
N ASP A 55 13.95 -13.47 -14.15
CA ASP A 55 14.36 -14.86 -14.37
C ASP A 55 15.86 -14.94 -14.75
N ASN A 56 16.35 -16.16 -14.97
CA ASN A 56 17.75 -16.41 -15.35
C ASN A 56 18.16 -15.81 -16.71
N LYS A 57 17.17 -15.38 -17.51
CA LYS A 57 17.39 -14.68 -18.80
C LYS A 57 17.28 -13.16 -18.67
N GLY A 58 17.12 -12.64 -17.45
CA GLY A 58 16.93 -11.21 -17.18
C GLY A 58 15.52 -10.68 -17.49
N ILE A 59 14.57 -11.55 -17.82
CA ILE A 59 13.20 -11.16 -18.13
C ILE A 59 12.41 -10.95 -16.83
N ASN A 60 11.65 -9.87 -16.76
CA ASN A 60 10.84 -9.54 -15.59
C ASN A 60 9.79 -10.62 -15.30
N CYS A 61 9.70 -11.04 -14.05
CA CYS A 61 8.73 -12.03 -13.58
C CYS A 61 7.34 -11.46 -13.33
N TYR A 62 7.27 -10.18 -13.03
CA TYR A 62 5.99 -9.50 -12.80
C TYR A 62 5.29 -9.21 -14.12
N ASN A 63 3.97 -9.38 -14.17
CA ASN A 63 3.15 -9.22 -15.39
C ASN A 63 3.58 -10.05 -16.59
N ARG A 64 4.22 -11.17 -16.36
CA ARG A 64 4.82 -11.97 -17.41
C ARG A 64 3.82 -12.37 -18.50
N ILE A 65 2.60 -12.70 -18.11
CA ILE A 65 1.53 -13.11 -19.03
C ILE A 65 1.01 -11.95 -19.87
N THR A 66 0.96 -10.73 -19.33
CA THR A 66 0.58 -9.53 -20.11
C THR A 66 1.56 -9.25 -21.24
N HIS A 67 2.80 -9.76 -21.11
CA HIS A 67 3.87 -9.62 -22.10
C HIS A 67 4.03 -10.87 -22.99
N GLY A 68 3.01 -11.71 -23.09
CA GLY A 68 3.01 -12.89 -23.98
C GLY A 68 3.92 -14.03 -23.51
N GLN A 69 4.36 -14.03 -22.26
CA GLN A 69 5.16 -15.13 -21.70
C GLN A 69 4.24 -16.18 -21.09
N GLU A 70 4.21 -17.37 -21.67
CA GLU A 70 3.32 -18.45 -21.20
C GLU A 70 3.76 -19.11 -19.89
N LYS A 71 5.03 -18.97 -19.51
CA LYS A 71 5.61 -19.68 -18.36
C LYS A 71 5.83 -18.74 -17.17
N PHE A 72 5.43 -19.20 -15.99
CA PHE A 72 5.74 -18.54 -14.73
C PHE A 72 7.25 -18.54 -14.43
N CYS A 73 7.70 -17.65 -13.57
CA CYS A 73 9.09 -17.59 -13.16
C CYS A 73 9.40 -18.67 -12.12
N ASN A 74 10.24 -19.62 -12.52
CA ASN A 74 10.66 -20.72 -11.66
C ASN A 74 12.14 -20.61 -11.32
N PHE A 75 12.46 -20.72 -10.03
CA PHE A 75 13.81 -20.77 -9.49
C PHE A 75 14.01 -22.12 -8.81
N ASN A 76 14.60 -23.04 -9.54
CA ASN A 76 14.76 -24.41 -9.09
C ASN A 76 16.18 -24.64 -8.55
N VAL A 77 16.28 -25.05 -7.28
CA VAL A 77 17.52 -25.41 -6.58
C VAL A 77 17.64 -26.93 -6.36
N LYS A 78 16.85 -27.72 -7.11
CA LYS A 78 16.80 -29.19 -7.01
C LYS A 78 16.37 -29.68 -5.62
N SER A 79 15.51 -28.92 -4.93
CA SER A 79 14.94 -29.26 -3.64
C SER A 79 13.59 -29.97 -3.84
N GLN A 80 13.17 -30.74 -2.83
CA GLN A 80 11.79 -31.25 -2.75
C GLN A 80 10.82 -30.22 -2.12
N LYS A 81 11.35 -29.14 -1.56
CA LYS A 81 10.57 -28.10 -0.91
C LYS A 81 10.18 -27.01 -1.92
N ASN A 82 8.89 -26.87 -2.19
CA ASN A 82 8.39 -25.92 -3.17
C ASN A 82 7.58 -24.82 -2.50
N VAL A 83 7.75 -23.59 -2.99
CA VAL A 83 7.00 -22.40 -2.56
C VAL A 83 6.46 -21.70 -3.79
N PHE A 84 5.16 -21.44 -3.80
CA PHE A 84 4.48 -20.62 -4.80
C PHE A 84 4.08 -19.28 -4.18
N LEU A 85 4.37 -18.20 -4.87
CA LEU A 85 3.85 -16.86 -4.56
C LEU A 85 2.84 -16.48 -5.64
N VAL A 86 1.59 -16.30 -5.24
CA VAL A 86 0.48 -16.01 -6.14
C VAL A 86 -0.21 -14.72 -5.73
N GLY A 87 -0.43 -13.83 -6.68
CA GLY A 87 -1.16 -12.60 -6.39
C GLY A 87 -0.91 -11.43 -7.33
N ASP A 88 -1.27 -10.24 -6.86
CA ASP A 88 -1.20 -9.01 -7.64
C ASP A 88 0.12 -8.23 -7.47
N SER A 89 0.05 -6.91 -7.58
CA SER A 89 1.21 -6.01 -7.41
C SER A 89 1.82 -6.09 -6.00
N LEU A 90 1.00 -6.43 -5.00
CA LEU A 90 1.48 -6.61 -3.63
C LEU A 90 2.41 -7.82 -3.54
N ALA A 91 2.04 -8.96 -4.15
CA ALA A 91 2.92 -10.11 -4.28
C ALA A 91 4.20 -9.75 -5.06
N GLY A 92 4.07 -9.00 -6.15
CA GLY A 92 5.21 -8.54 -6.94
C GLY A 92 6.21 -7.72 -6.15
N SER A 93 5.74 -6.89 -5.21
CA SER A 93 6.56 -5.93 -4.47
C SER A 93 7.64 -6.57 -3.59
N PHE A 94 7.37 -7.73 -3.00
CA PHE A 94 8.34 -8.43 -2.14
C PHE A 94 8.91 -9.72 -2.75
N SER A 95 8.48 -10.06 -3.96
CA SER A 95 8.89 -11.31 -4.65
C SER A 95 10.40 -11.47 -4.78
N TYR A 96 11.14 -10.39 -5.02
CA TYR A 96 12.60 -10.42 -5.15
C TYR A 96 13.28 -10.85 -3.85
N ASN A 97 12.93 -10.21 -2.74
CA ASN A 97 13.52 -10.50 -1.43
C ASN A 97 13.11 -11.90 -0.95
N LEU A 98 11.84 -12.25 -1.14
CA LEU A 98 11.34 -13.58 -0.79
C LEU A 98 12.09 -14.68 -1.55
N LYS A 99 12.24 -14.53 -2.88
CA LYS A 99 13.02 -15.46 -3.71
C LYS A 99 14.44 -15.64 -3.17
N ASN A 100 15.14 -14.54 -2.86
CA ASN A 100 16.52 -14.63 -2.38
C ASN A 100 16.62 -15.39 -1.06
N GLN A 101 15.68 -15.17 -0.13
CA GLN A 101 15.65 -15.90 1.15
C GLN A 101 15.30 -17.37 0.94
N LEU A 102 14.33 -17.69 0.11
CA LEU A 102 13.90 -19.08 -0.14
C LEU A 102 14.99 -19.88 -0.83
N VAL A 103 15.58 -19.35 -1.90
CA VAL A 103 16.66 -20.03 -2.65
C VAL A 103 17.88 -20.25 -1.73
N LYS A 104 18.25 -19.27 -0.91
CA LYS A 104 19.33 -19.41 0.08
C LYS A 104 19.06 -20.53 1.09
N ASN A 105 17.78 -20.77 1.44
CA ASN A 105 17.36 -21.81 2.37
C ASN A 105 16.95 -23.12 1.67
N ASN A 106 17.38 -23.32 0.44
CA ASN A 106 17.15 -24.53 -0.36
C ASN A 106 15.66 -24.83 -0.61
N TYR A 107 14.89 -23.82 -1.00
CA TYR A 107 13.52 -23.96 -1.51
C TYR A 107 13.47 -23.64 -3.00
N ASN A 108 12.76 -24.43 -3.77
CA ASN A 108 12.32 -24.05 -5.11
C ASN A 108 11.26 -22.93 -4.98
N PHE A 109 11.34 -21.94 -5.81
CA PHE A 109 10.42 -20.79 -5.77
C PHE A 109 9.77 -20.55 -7.13
N THR A 110 8.45 -20.42 -7.15
CA THR A 110 7.67 -20.06 -8.33
C THR A 110 6.89 -18.77 -8.06
N SER A 111 7.10 -17.75 -8.89
CA SER A 111 6.37 -16.48 -8.81
C SER A 111 5.28 -16.41 -9.88
N ILE A 112 4.05 -16.17 -9.43
CA ILE A 112 2.83 -16.01 -10.24
C ILE A 112 2.21 -14.67 -9.85
N ALA A 113 2.93 -13.57 -10.07
CA ALA A 113 2.48 -12.23 -9.70
C ALA A 113 2.13 -11.41 -10.95
N SER A 114 0.91 -10.88 -10.99
CA SER A 114 0.43 -10.06 -12.10
C SER A 114 -0.42 -8.90 -11.60
N GLY A 115 -0.16 -7.68 -12.09
CA GLY A 115 -0.86 -6.48 -11.66
C GLY A 115 -2.37 -6.57 -11.83
N GLY A 116 -3.07 -6.24 -10.75
CA GLY A 116 -4.52 -6.30 -10.73
C GLY A 116 -5.10 -7.72 -10.84
N CYS A 117 -4.32 -8.75 -10.49
CA CYS A 117 -4.75 -10.14 -10.61
C CYS A 117 -4.44 -10.94 -9.35
N VAL A 118 -5.41 -11.06 -8.46
CA VAL A 118 -5.36 -11.97 -7.32
C VAL A 118 -5.95 -13.33 -7.68
N TYR A 119 -5.60 -14.35 -6.91
CA TYR A 119 -6.12 -15.72 -7.12
C TYR A 119 -7.59 -15.81 -6.70
N MET A 120 -8.45 -16.06 -7.68
CA MET A 120 -9.88 -16.25 -7.48
C MET A 120 -10.44 -17.13 -8.63
N PRO A 121 -10.28 -18.45 -8.54
CA PRO A 121 -10.84 -19.38 -9.54
C PRO A 121 -12.34 -19.15 -9.76
N ASN A 122 -12.83 -19.41 -10.95
CA ASN A 122 -14.23 -19.23 -11.37
C ASN A 122 -14.73 -17.75 -11.41
N PHE A 123 -13.85 -16.79 -11.15
CA PHE A 123 -14.18 -15.39 -11.28
C PHE A 123 -13.37 -14.73 -12.40
N ASN A 124 -14.00 -13.76 -13.04
CA ASN A 124 -13.34 -12.82 -13.92
C ASN A 124 -13.05 -11.53 -13.16
N ILE A 125 -11.97 -10.86 -13.47
CA ILE A 125 -11.80 -9.46 -13.10
C ILE A 125 -12.31 -8.60 -14.26
N VAL A 126 -13.23 -7.70 -13.95
CA VAL A 126 -13.91 -6.85 -14.92
C VAL A 126 -13.57 -5.38 -14.66
N ASN A 127 -13.34 -4.64 -15.71
CA ASN A 127 -13.15 -3.20 -15.64
C ASN A 127 -14.51 -2.49 -15.69
N SER A 128 -14.89 -1.79 -14.61
CA SER A 128 -16.19 -1.12 -14.47
C SER A 128 -16.41 0.05 -15.44
N LYS A 129 -15.34 0.60 -16.03
CA LYS A 129 -15.47 1.72 -16.98
C LYS A 129 -16.03 1.29 -18.34
N ASN A 130 -15.71 0.09 -18.77
CA ASN A 130 -16.06 -0.41 -20.09
C ASN A 130 -16.70 -1.80 -20.06
N ASN A 131 -16.93 -2.33 -18.87
CA ASN A 131 -17.51 -3.64 -18.60
C ASN A 131 -16.79 -4.80 -19.32
N LYS A 132 -15.47 -4.66 -19.52
CA LYS A 132 -14.64 -5.67 -20.19
C LYS A 132 -13.86 -6.51 -19.19
N VAL A 133 -13.86 -7.81 -19.43
CA VAL A 133 -13.03 -8.75 -18.70
C VAL A 133 -11.55 -8.44 -18.97
N ILE A 134 -10.75 -8.43 -17.92
CA ILE A 134 -9.30 -8.25 -18.00
C ILE A 134 -8.67 -9.54 -18.52
N LYS A 135 -8.20 -9.52 -19.76
CA LYS A 135 -7.70 -10.73 -20.48
C LYS A 135 -6.62 -11.51 -19.71
N HIS A 136 -5.71 -10.82 -19.04
CA HIS A 136 -4.62 -11.44 -18.29
C HIS A 136 -5.01 -11.90 -16.87
N CYS A 137 -6.29 -11.76 -16.52
CA CYS A 137 -6.84 -12.22 -15.24
C CYS A 137 -8.29 -12.68 -15.40
N ASN A 138 -8.54 -13.46 -16.43
CA ASN A 138 -9.82 -14.09 -16.68
C ASN A 138 -9.90 -15.47 -16.01
N SER A 139 -11.07 -16.08 -16.05
CA SER A 139 -11.31 -17.42 -15.48
C SER A 139 -10.39 -18.51 -16.04
N ASP A 140 -10.00 -18.42 -17.30
CA ASP A 140 -9.12 -19.41 -17.92
C ASP A 140 -7.68 -19.29 -17.39
N TYR A 141 -7.22 -18.09 -17.15
CA TYR A 141 -5.95 -17.87 -16.47
C TYR A 141 -5.97 -18.35 -15.03
N GLN A 142 -7.03 -18.05 -14.31
CA GLN A 142 -7.24 -18.53 -12.94
C GLN A 142 -7.27 -20.06 -12.89
N LYS A 143 -7.90 -20.71 -13.87
CA LYS A 143 -7.89 -22.17 -14.02
C LYS A 143 -6.48 -22.71 -14.23
N LYS A 144 -5.67 -22.09 -15.11
CA LYS A 144 -4.26 -22.50 -15.31
C LYS A 144 -3.45 -22.43 -14.01
N ILE A 145 -3.65 -21.39 -13.19
CA ILE A 145 -3.00 -21.31 -11.88
C ILE A 145 -3.46 -22.45 -10.97
N ARG A 146 -4.77 -22.67 -10.87
CA ARG A 146 -5.34 -23.75 -10.07
C ARG A 146 -4.80 -25.10 -10.48
N ASP A 147 -4.82 -25.42 -11.78
CA ASP A 147 -4.35 -26.70 -12.31
C ASP A 147 -2.84 -26.89 -12.05
N LEU A 148 -2.04 -25.83 -12.16
CA LEU A 148 -0.63 -25.87 -11.79
C LEU A 148 -0.43 -26.17 -10.30
N LEU A 149 -1.17 -25.54 -9.42
CA LEU A 149 -1.05 -25.75 -7.98
C LEU A 149 -1.45 -27.17 -7.62
N LEU A 150 -2.58 -27.68 -8.13
CA LEU A 150 -3.07 -29.03 -7.86
C LEU A 150 -2.22 -30.16 -8.49
N SER A 151 -1.53 -29.87 -9.60
CA SER A 151 -0.60 -30.82 -10.20
C SER A 151 0.79 -30.82 -9.56
N SER A 152 1.08 -29.85 -8.71
CA SER A 152 2.39 -29.71 -8.07
C SER A 152 2.50 -30.61 -6.83
N PRO A 153 3.70 -31.07 -6.46
CA PRO A 153 3.90 -31.76 -5.18
C PRO A 153 3.46 -30.89 -4.01
N LYS A 154 3.19 -31.49 -2.85
CA LYS A 154 2.84 -30.78 -1.62
C LYS A 154 3.78 -29.62 -1.36
N SER A 155 3.27 -28.42 -1.31
CA SER A 155 4.02 -27.16 -1.36
C SER A 155 3.50 -26.16 -0.35
N ILE A 156 4.25 -25.09 -0.11
CA ILE A 156 3.76 -23.89 0.56
C ILE A 156 3.25 -22.91 -0.51
N ILE A 157 2.02 -22.46 -0.37
CA ILE A 157 1.40 -21.50 -1.28
C ILE A 157 1.14 -20.20 -0.51
N ILE A 158 1.72 -19.10 -0.98
CA ILE A 158 1.56 -17.78 -0.38
C ILE A 158 0.65 -16.97 -1.30
N PHE A 159 -0.56 -16.66 -0.83
CA PHE A 159 -1.45 -15.73 -1.50
C PHE A 159 -1.24 -14.32 -0.97
N SER A 160 -1.02 -13.37 -1.85
CA SER A 160 -0.82 -11.97 -1.49
C SER A 160 -1.49 -11.05 -2.50
N GLY A 161 -2.40 -10.20 -2.03
CA GLY A 161 -3.13 -9.28 -2.89
C GLY A 161 -4.08 -8.39 -2.11
N GLU A 162 -4.50 -7.32 -2.77
CA GLU A 162 -5.45 -6.36 -2.20
C GLU A 162 -6.91 -6.83 -2.39
N TYR A 163 -7.25 -8.04 -1.95
CA TYR A 163 -8.58 -8.64 -2.12
C TYR A 163 -9.76 -7.71 -1.83
N PRO A 164 -9.75 -6.91 -0.74
CA PRO A 164 -10.89 -6.03 -0.41
C PRO A 164 -11.25 -5.05 -1.53
N ILE A 165 -10.27 -4.53 -2.27
CA ILE A 165 -10.56 -3.55 -3.33
C ILE A 165 -11.29 -4.14 -4.54
N TYR A 166 -11.18 -5.45 -4.74
CA TYR A 166 -11.87 -6.15 -5.82
C TYR A 166 -13.29 -6.59 -5.42
N ILE A 167 -13.57 -6.71 -4.13
CA ILE A 167 -14.91 -7.06 -3.61
C ILE A 167 -15.83 -5.86 -3.76
N ASP A 168 -15.43 -4.73 -3.21
CA ASP A 168 -16.26 -3.52 -3.16
C ASP A 168 -16.02 -2.58 -4.33
N GLY A 169 -14.99 -2.80 -5.12
CA GLY A 169 -14.56 -1.87 -6.18
C GLY A 169 -14.19 -0.49 -5.65
N LYS A 170 -13.76 -0.41 -4.37
CA LYS A 170 -13.44 0.83 -3.67
C LYS A 170 -12.14 0.71 -2.92
N PHE A 171 -11.40 1.81 -2.84
CA PHE A 171 -10.31 1.91 -1.89
C PHE A 171 -10.83 2.17 -0.48
N TYR A 172 -10.12 1.69 0.51
CA TYR A 172 -10.44 1.97 1.90
C TYR A 172 -10.36 3.46 2.17
N ASN A 173 -11.43 4.01 2.76
CA ASN A 173 -11.49 5.39 3.23
C ASN A 173 -11.45 5.38 4.75
N ASN A 174 -10.34 5.81 5.34
CA ASN A 174 -10.19 5.92 6.79
C ASN A 174 -10.66 7.28 7.35
N SER A 175 -11.28 8.12 6.51
CA SER A 175 -11.78 9.46 6.87
C SER A 175 -10.70 10.47 7.31
N GLU A 176 -9.42 10.18 7.15
CA GLU A 176 -8.34 11.08 7.55
C GLU A 176 -7.93 12.09 6.48
N GLY A 177 -8.53 12.04 5.33
CA GLY A 177 -8.21 12.95 4.23
C GLY A 177 -8.19 12.24 2.90
N ASN A 178 -8.91 12.81 2.06
CA ASN A 178 -9.22 12.32 0.76
C ASN A 178 -8.05 12.39 -0.19
N PHE A 179 -7.56 11.22 -0.64
CA PHE A 179 -6.57 11.28 -1.58
C PHE A 179 -6.51 10.21 -2.57
N ARG A 180 -7.17 9.14 -2.36
CA ARG A 180 -7.31 8.12 -3.37
C ARG A 180 -8.72 8.12 -3.95
N ARG A 181 -8.79 7.71 -5.23
CA ARG A 181 -10.03 7.61 -5.98
C ARG A 181 -11.04 6.79 -5.20
N GLU A 182 -12.23 7.31 -5.01
CA GLU A 182 -13.32 6.63 -4.31
C GLU A 182 -13.72 5.32 -4.96
N LYS A 183 -13.45 5.16 -6.27
CA LYS A 183 -13.78 3.95 -7.04
C LYS A 183 -12.53 3.30 -7.60
N TYR A 184 -12.35 2.05 -7.28
CA TYR A 184 -11.44 1.17 -8.00
C TYR A 184 -12.17 0.64 -9.24
N HIS A 185 -11.46 0.55 -10.35
CA HIS A 185 -12.10 0.21 -11.63
C HIS A 185 -12.15 -1.29 -11.91
N LEU A 186 -11.57 -2.12 -11.06
CA LEU A 186 -11.57 -3.55 -11.21
C LEU A 186 -12.41 -4.16 -10.10
N TYR A 187 -13.25 -5.13 -10.45
CA TYR A 187 -14.07 -5.86 -9.49
C TYR A 187 -14.23 -7.32 -9.94
N PHE A 188 -14.60 -8.18 -9.00
CA PHE A 188 -14.87 -9.57 -9.28
C PHE A 188 -16.27 -9.78 -9.86
N GLN A 189 -16.34 -10.60 -10.89
CA GLN A 189 -17.58 -11.07 -11.47
C GLN A 189 -17.56 -12.60 -11.51
N SER A 190 -18.51 -13.25 -10.85
CA SER A 190 -18.68 -14.69 -10.93
C SER A 190 -19.00 -15.14 -12.37
N LYS A 191 -18.47 -16.27 -12.77
CA LYS A 191 -18.74 -16.84 -14.10
C LYS A 191 -20.16 -17.42 -14.20
N ASP A 192 -20.67 -17.94 -13.11
CA ASP A 192 -21.99 -18.59 -13.04
C ASP A 192 -23.08 -17.70 -12.41
N ASN A 193 -22.71 -16.53 -11.88
CA ASN A 193 -23.58 -15.59 -11.15
C ASN A 193 -24.30 -16.22 -9.93
N LYS A 194 -23.86 -17.37 -9.45
CA LYS A 194 -24.48 -18.09 -8.32
C LYS A 194 -23.58 -18.14 -7.09
N THR A 195 -22.29 -18.29 -7.31
CA THR A 195 -21.31 -18.44 -6.22
C THR A 195 -20.92 -17.09 -5.68
N THR A 196 -20.97 -16.91 -4.36
CA THR A 196 -20.47 -15.70 -3.72
C THR A 196 -18.94 -15.66 -3.73
N PHE A 197 -18.38 -14.49 -3.50
CA PHE A 197 -16.94 -14.32 -3.39
C PHE A 197 -16.38 -15.16 -2.24
N GLU A 198 -17.00 -15.05 -1.06
CA GLU A 198 -16.58 -15.73 0.17
C GLU A 198 -16.60 -17.25 0.01
N GLU A 199 -17.70 -17.79 -0.51
CA GLU A 199 -17.82 -19.23 -0.75
C GLU A 199 -16.75 -19.74 -1.72
N ASN A 200 -16.54 -19.03 -2.84
CA ASN A 200 -15.54 -19.43 -3.81
C ASN A 200 -14.12 -19.34 -3.26
N PHE A 201 -13.82 -18.28 -2.49
CA PHE A 201 -12.51 -18.13 -1.85
C PHE A 201 -12.25 -19.25 -0.85
N ILE A 202 -13.18 -19.51 0.06
CA ILE A 202 -13.07 -20.58 1.07
C ILE A 202 -12.92 -21.94 0.39
N ASN A 203 -13.76 -22.25 -0.59
CA ASN A 203 -13.70 -23.52 -1.30
C ASN A 203 -12.37 -23.70 -2.04
N SER A 204 -11.86 -22.64 -2.67
CA SER A 204 -10.58 -22.69 -3.39
C SER A 204 -9.39 -22.89 -2.44
N ILE A 205 -9.43 -22.33 -1.25
CA ILE A 205 -8.40 -22.56 -0.23
C ILE A 205 -8.50 -23.97 0.35
N ASN A 206 -9.71 -24.42 0.69
CA ASN A 206 -9.92 -25.76 1.23
C ASN A 206 -9.47 -26.84 0.24
N GLU A 207 -9.76 -26.68 -1.05
CA GLU A 207 -9.28 -27.62 -2.09
C GLU A 207 -7.76 -27.78 -2.07
N LEU A 208 -7.01 -26.69 -1.91
CA LEU A 208 -5.55 -26.73 -1.82
C LEU A 208 -5.06 -27.37 -0.51
N LEU A 209 -5.75 -27.12 0.60
CA LEU A 209 -5.46 -27.75 1.88
C LEU A 209 -5.74 -29.25 1.86
N ASP A 210 -6.85 -29.67 1.27
CA ASP A 210 -7.24 -31.07 1.10
C ASP A 210 -6.25 -31.84 0.21
N TYR A 211 -5.68 -31.16 -0.81
CA TYR A 211 -4.60 -31.71 -1.62
C TYR A 211 -3.29 -31.88 -0.84
N GLY A 212 -3.19 -31.25 0.33
CA GLY A 212 -2.07 -31.34 1.27
C GLY A 212 -1.04 -30.21 1.14
N HIS A 213 -1.39 -29.12 0.49
CA HIS A 213 -0.59 -27.91 0.50
C HIS A 213 -0.69 -27.18 1.84
N LYS A 214 0.32 -26.35 2.18
CA LYS A 214 0.25 -25.38 3.26
C LYS A 214 -0.05 -24.02 2.67
N VAL A 215 -1.12 -23.37 3.10
CA VAL A 215 -1.53 -22.08 2.59
C VAL A 215 -1.19 -20.99 3.59
N ILE A 216 -0.58 -19.92 3.10
CA ILE A 216 -0.29 -18.69 3.84
C ILE A 216 -1.06 -17.55 3.17
N LEU A 217 -1.96 -16.91 3.90
CA LEU A 217 -2.64 -15.71 3.46
C LEU A 217 -1.87 -14.49 3.96
N HIS A 218 -1.25 -13.77 3.05
CA HIS A 218 -0.58 -12.50 3.35
C HIS A 218 -1.59 -11.38 3.23
N TYR A 219 -1.97 -10.80 4.37
CA TYR A 219 -2.91 -9.67 4.42
C TYR A 219 -2.31 -8.43 3.77
N PRO A 220 -3.13 -7.62 3.08
CA PRO A 220 -2.67 -6.35 2.54
C PRO A 220 -2.19 -5.43 3.66
N PHE A 221 -1.17 -4.64 3.37
CA PHE A 221 -0.70 -3.61 4.29
C PHE A 221 -1.84 -2.63 4.60
N PRO A 222 -1.93 -2.13 5.86
CA PRO A 222 -2.86 -1.07 6.18
C PRO A 222 -2.67 0.10 5.21
N GLN A 223 -3.72 0.46 4.50
CA GLN A 223 -3.67 1.60 3.60
C GLN A 223 -3.76 2.87 4.43
N LEU A 224 -2.77 3.74 4.29
CA LEU A 224 -2.88 5.10 4.78
C LEU A 224 -4.03 5.78 4.04
N GLY A 225 -4.98 6.36 4.77
CA GLY A 225 -6.08 7.11 4.17
C GLY A 225 -5.65 8.42 3.53
N TRP A 226 -4.37 8.74 3.58
CA TRP A 226 -3.78 9.96 3.04
C TRP A 226 -2.49 9.66 2.27
N ASP A 227 -2.26 10.42 1.20
CA ASP A 227 -1.01 10.33 0.43
C ASP A 227 0.07 11.17 1.13
N PRO A 228 1.13 10.54 1.69
CA PRO A 228 2.18 11.25 2.40
C PRO A 228 2.83 12.35 1.55
N LYS A 229 2.97 12.13 0.23
CA LYS A 229 3.56 13.11 -0.69
C LYS A 229 2.63 14.31 -0.94
N ARG A 230 1.33 14.07 -0.96
CA ARG A 230 0.33 15.11 -1.16
C ARG A 230 0.08 15.89 0.12
N SER A 231 -0.07 15.18 1.24
CA SER A 231 -0.27 15.79 2.55
C SER A 231 0.90 16.66 2.97
N GLY A 232 2.14 16.23 2.73
CA GLY A 232 3.31 17.08 2.96
C GLY A 232 3.32 18.35 2.10
N ARG A 233 2.79 18.29 0.86
CA ARG A 233 2.63 19.48 0.01
C ARG A 233 1.48 20.39 0.45
N GLU A 234 0.37 19.81 0.90
CA GLU A 234 -0.78 20.58 1.40
C GLU A 234 -0.49 21.21 2.75
N VAL A 235 0.19 20.53 3.65
CA VAL A 235 0.69 21.11 4.90
C VAL A 235 1.62 22.28 4.60
N ASN A 236 2.60 22.14 3.71
CA ASN A 236 3.45 23.25 3.28
C ASN A 236 2.68 24.41 2.61
N ARG A 237 1.59 24.10 1.91
CA ARG A 237 0.73 25.12 1.26
C ARG A 237 -0.15 25.85 2.28
N LEU A 238 -0.70 25.14 3.26
CA LEU A 238 -1.47 25.70 4.37
C LEU A 238 -0.59 26.55 5.26
N PHE A 239 0.61 26.09 5.61
CA PHE A 239 1.56 26.90 6.38
C PHE A 239 2.04 28.13 5.63
N LYS A 240 2.15 28.09 4.29
CA LYS A 240 2.59 29.27 3.52
C LYS A 240 1.50 30.31 3.24
N LYS A 241 0.22 29.95 3.21
CA LYS A 241 -0.85 30.90 2.81
C LYS A 241 -1.87 31.24 3.89
N ASP A 242 -2.37 30.25 4.62
CA ASP A 242 -3.57 30.47 5.44
C ASP A 242 -3.27 30.75 6.91
N LEU A 243 -2.20 30.20 7.46
CA LEU A 243 -1.87 30.40 8.86
C LEU A 243 -1.42 31.85 9.12
N TRP A 244 -0.63 32.44 8.20
CA TRP A 244 -0.22 33.82 8.30
C TRP A 244 -1.40 34.78 8.20
N GLN A 245 -2.35 34.56 7.31
CA GLN A 245 -3.54 35.38 7.23
C GLN A 245 -4.45 35.23 8.45
N LYS A 246 -4.61 34.01 8.97
CA LYS A 246 -5.41 33.76 10.18
C LYS A 246 -4.74 34.33 11.44
N ILE A 247 -3.43 34.18 11.59
CA ILE A 247 -2.68 34.73 12.72
C ILE A 247 -2.69 36.26 12.67
N LEU A 248 -2.47 36.84 11.50
CA LEU A 248 -2.52 38.30 11.34
C LEU A 248 -3.94 38.87 11.54
N THR A 249 -4.98 38.18 11.08
CA THR A 249 -6.37 38.62 11.31
C THR A 249 -6.81 38.41 12.76
N CYS A 250 -6.36 37.36 13.46
CA CYS A 250 -6.58 37.17 14.88
C CYS A 250 -5.81 38.24 15.70
N TRP A 251 -4.56 38.55 15.34
CA TRP A 251 -3.74 39.57 16.02
C TRP A 251 -4.30 40.96 15.81
N TRP A 252 -4.78 41.30 14.60
CA TRP A 252 -5.47 42.55 14.28
C TRP A 252 -6.80 42.69 15.04
N ARG A 253 -7.62 41.68 15.11
CA ARG A 253 -8.85 41.64 15.89
C ARG A 253 -8.60 41.78 17.40
N TRP A 254 -7.54 41.17 17.93
CA TRP A 254 -7.17 41.28 19.35
C TRP A 254 -6.76 42.73 19.71
N ARG A 255 -6.18 43.46 18.77
CA ARG A 255 -5.71 44.84 19.01
C ARG A 255 -6.80 45.89 18.94
N TYR A 256 -7.90 45.62 18.28
CA TYR A 256 -8.93 46.63 18.01
C TYR A 256 -10.32 46.35 18.56
N TRP A 257 -10.63 45.14 19.11
CA TRP A 257 -11.94 44.81 19.63
C TRP A 257 -11.89 43.96 20.90
N HIS A 258 -12.24 44.62 22.04
CA HIS A 258 -12.24 44.00 23.37
C HIS A 258 -13.57 43.32 23.74
N SER A 259 -14.39 42.87 22.80
CA SER A 259 -15.61 42.14 23.13
C SER A 259 -15.95 41.08 22.08
N SER A 260 -16.12 39.87 22.56
CA SER A 260 -16.55 38.62 21.93
C SER A 260 -15.43 37.76 21.32
N TRP A 261 -15.04 36.77 22.07
CA TRP A 261 -14.19 35.64 21.69
C TRP A 261 -14.94 34.67 20.80
N ARG A 262 -14.57 34.55 19.53
CA ARG A 262 -14.63 33.36 18.69
C ARG A 262 -13.58 33.50 17.57
N CYS A 263 -12.46 32.84 17.75
CA CYS A 263 -11.56 32.48 16.62
C CYS A 263 -11.82 31.06 16.17
#